data_e8efad40ab4b1e5ad14f99a24a6032a0
#
_entry.id   e8efad40ab4b1e5ad14f99a24a6032a0
#
_cell.length_a   1.000
_cell.length_b   1.000
_cell.length_c   1.000
_cell.angle_alpha   90.00
_cell.angle_beta   90.00
_cell.angle_gamma   90.00
#
_symmetry.space_group_name_H-M   'P 1'
#
loop_
_entity.id
_entity.type
_entity.pdbx_description
1 polymer ?
#
loop_
_entity_poly.entity_id
_entity_poly.type
_entity_poly.pdbx_seq_one_letter_code
_entity_poly.pdbx_strand_id
1 'polypeptide(L)'
;MPLIRKKYYDKDYYHNESNFFTITIIGGSQGAKIFDSLINELLVKISKICSLKVVHQTSKKNTDFLKKFYRVNKIENIVFTFDENLNILLKQSDLCITRAGASSLAELSLLKIPFIAIPLPTSKDNHQYENAKYYKDKNCCWIINQENFDKQKFEELLIKLSAKKDEYLSKKLNLEKLN
;
A
#
# COMPACT_ATOMS: atom_id res chain seq x y z
N MET A 1 18.39 3.46 12.90
CA MET A 1 18.04 3.07 11.50
C MET A 1 17.27 1.75 11.58
N PRO A 2 16.07 1.60 11.02
CA PRO A 2 15.35 0.34 11.05
C PRO A 2 16.14 -0.73 10.28
N LEU A 3 16.12 -1.97 10.80
CA LEU A 3 16.77 -3.10 10.15
C LEU A 3 15.97 -3.48 8.90
N ILE A 4 16.51 -3.14 7.74
CA ILE A 4 15.95 -3.53 6.45
C ILE A 4 16.56 -4.87 6.04
N ARG A 5 15.72 -5.79 5.52
CA ARG A 5 16.19 -7.10 5.07
C ARG A 5 17.20 -6.92 3.93
N LYS A 6 18.34 -7.62 4.01
CA LYS A 6 19.45 -7.53 3.06
C LYS A 6 19.04 -7.69 1.58
N LYS A 7 17.97 -8.47 1.32
CA LYS A 7 17.43 -8.73 -0.02
C LYS A 7 16.85 -7.50 -0.75
N TYR A 8 16.67 -6.36 -0.06
CA TYR A 8 16.17 -5.13 -0.68
C TYR A 8 17.28 -4.28 -1.33
N TYR A 9 18.56 -4.63 -1.14
CA TYR A 9 19.69 -3.88 -1.67
C TYR A 9 20.12 -4.28 -3.09
N ASP A 10 19.48 -5.31 -3.69
CA ASP A 10 19.79 -5.70 -5.08
C ASP A 10 19.30 -4.64 -6.06
N LYS A 11 20.23 -4.10 -6.85
CA LYS A 11 20.06 -2.86 -7.65
C LYS A 11 19.23 -2.99 -8.93
N ASP A 12 18.80 -4.18 -9.34
CA ASP A 12 18.09 -4.35 -10.61
C ASP A 12 16.58 -4.06 -10.46
N TYR A 13 16.26 -2.80 -10.67
CA TYR A 13 14.91 -2.25 -10.66
C TYR A 13 14.34 -2.20 -12.09
N TYR A 14 13.71 -3.26 -12.54
CA TYR A 14 12.84 -3.20 -13.70
C TYR A 14 11.40 -2.96 -13.25
N HIS A 15 10.91 -1.75 -13.47
CA HIS A 15 9.48 -1.51 -13.50
C HIS A 15 8.96 -2.17 -14.79
N ASN A 16 8.35 -3.35 -14.69
CA ASN A 16 7.57 -3.88 -15.80
C ASN A 16 6.47 -2.86 -16.08
N GLU A 17 6.41 -2.35 -17.32
CA GLU A 17 5.26 -1.60 -17.82
C GLU A 17 4.05 -2.56 -17.85
N SER A 18 3.45 -2.76 -16.69
CA SER A 18 2.21 -3.52 -16.62
C SER A 18 1.08 -2.59 -17.04
N ASN A 19 0.14 -3.12 -17.85
CA ASN A 19 -1.08 -2.40 -18.20
C ASN A 19 -2.03 -2.19 -17.00
N PHE A 20 -1.61 -2.60 -15.79
CA PHE A 20 -2.38 -2.52 -14.57
C PHE A 20 -1.84 -1.43 -13.65
N PHE A 21 -2.76 -0.68 -13.04
CA PHE A 21 -2.45 0.06 -11.82
C PHE A 21 -2.45 -0.92 -10.65
N THR A 22 -1.27 -1.18 -10.08
CA THR A 22 -1.11 -2.21 -9.03
C THR A 22 -1.12 -1.57 -7.65
N ILE A 23 -2.14 -1.91 -6.85
CA ILE A 23 -2.25 -1.50 -5.45
C ILE A 23 -1.90 -2.69 -4.55
N THR A 24 -0.88 -2.51 -3.70
CA THR A 24 -0.57 -3.48 -2.65
C THR A 24 -1.10 -3.03 -1.31
N ILE A 25 -1.76 -3.93 -0.58
CA ILE A 25 -2.38 -3.68 0.73
C ILE A 25 -1.69 -4.58 1.77
N ILE A 26 -1.06 -3.95 2.78
CA ILE A 26 -0.29 -4.67 3.80
C ILE A 26 -0.76 -4.26 5.20
N GLY A 27 -1.26 -5.23 5.94
CA GLY A 27 -1.71 -5.03 7.33
C GLY A 27 -0.63 -5.18 8.39
N GLY A 28 0.60 -5.58 7.99
CA GLY A 28 1.66 -5.98 8.92
C GLY A 28 1.46 -7.40 9.47
N SER A 29 2.29 -7.82 10.43
CA SER A 29 2.33 -9.19 10.97
C SER A 29 1.02 -9.67 11.61
N GLN A 30 0.19 -8.75 12.09
CA GLN A 30 -1.11 -9.06 12.70
C GLN A 30 -2.29 -9.02 11.71
N GLY A 31 -2.03 -8.67 10.43
CA GLY A 31 -3.06 -8.39 9.45
C GLY A 31 -3.90 -7.16 9.84
N ALA A 32 -4.44 -6.47 8.88
CA ALA A 32 -5.34 -5.35 9.18
C ALA A 32 -6.74 -5.71 8.69
N LYS A 33 -7.51 -6.44 9.51
CA LYS A 33 -8.92 -6.78 9.21
C LYS A 33 -9.73 -5.58 8.74
N ILE A 34 -9.37 -4.38 9.24
CA ILE A 34 -10.03 -3.16 8.86
C ILE A 34 -9.85 -2.85 7.37
N PHE A 35 -8.71 -3.21 6.77
CA PHE A 35 -8.50 -3.00 5.34
C PHE A 35 -9.41 -3.90 4.51
N ASP A 36 -9.70 -5.11 4.99
CA ASP A 36 -10.60 -6.06 4.32
C ASP A 36 -12.02 -5.51 4.17
N SER A 37 -12.45 -4.58 5.03
CA SER A 37 -13.79 -3.97 4.98
C SER A 37 -13.79 -2.55 4.42
N LEU A 38 -12.84 -1.70 4.80
CA LEU A 38 -12.82 -0.29 4.41
C LEU A 38 -12.50 -0.08 2.93
N ILE A 39 -11.69 -0.96 2.32
CA ILE A 39 -11.08 -0.70 1.02
C ILE A 39 -11.79 -1.43 -0.11
N ASN A 40 -12.41 -2.57 0.16
CA ASN A 40 -12.97 -3.45 -0.88
C ASN A 40 -13.93 -2.76 -1.86
N GLU A 41 -14.94 -2.02 -1.35
CA GLU A 41 -15.90 -1.32 -2.19
C GLU A 41 -15.24 -0.22 -3.03
N LEU A 42 -14.22 0.43 -2.49
CA LEU A 42 -13.47 1.46 -3.18
C LEU A 42 -12.66 0.87 -4.33
N LEU A 43 -12.05 -0.30 -4.14
CA LEU A 43 -11.32 -1.00 -5.19
C LEU A 43 -12.24 -1.39 -6.36
N VAL A 44 -13.50 -1.77 -6.10
CA VAL A 44 -14.48 -2.02 -7.15
C VAL A 44 -14.77 -0.75 -7.96
N LYS A 45 -14.83 0.42 -7.31
CA LYS A 45 -15.01 1.68 -8.05
C LYS A 45 -13.78 2.01 -8.90
N ILE A 46 -12.58 1.83 -8.35
CA ILE A 46 -11.33 2.06 -9.09
C ILE A 46 -11.19 1.12 -10.30
N SER A 47 -11.59 -0.16 -10.16
CA SER A 47 -11.53 -1.12 -11.26
C SER A 47 -12.43 -0.78 -12.45
N LYS A 48 -13.40 0.12 -12.27
CA LYS A 48 -14.24 0.67 -13.35
C LYS A 48 -13.57 1.84 -14.08
N ILE A 49 -12.52 2.42 -13.51
CA ILE A 49 -11.80 3.58 -14.04
C ILE A 49 -10.53 3.16 -14.75
N CYS A 50 -9.83 2.16 -14.22
CA CYS A 50 -8.58 1.68 -14.80
C CYS A 50 -8.44 0.15 -14.65
N SER A 51 -7.55 -0.45 -15.41
CA SER A 51 -7.15 -1.85 -15.23
C SER A 51 -6.43 -1.98 -13.89
N LEU A 52 -7.10 -2.56 -12.90
CA LEU A 52 -6.62 -2.67 -11.52
C LEU A 52 -6.11 -4.08 -11.22
N LYS A 53 -4.92 -4.15 -10.61
CA LYS A 53 -4.40 -5.35 -9.93
C LYS A 53 -4.27 -5.08 -8.45
N VAL A 54 -4.70 -6.02 -7.61
CA VAL A 54 -4.64 -5.90 -6.15
C VAL A 54 -3.79 -7.01 -5.57
N VAL A 55 -2.79 -6.65 -4.78
CA VAL A 55 -1.97 -7.56 -3.98
C VAL A 55 -2.34 -7.35 -2.52
N HIS A 56 -3.09 -8.29 -1.91
CA HIS A 56 -3.71 -8.08 -0.60
C HIS A 56 -3.24 -9.08 0.44
N GLN A 57 -2.55 -8.57 1.46
CA GLN A 57 -2.21 -9.34 2.65
C GLN A 57 -3.38 -9.36 3.63
N THR A 58 -3.90 -10.55 3.94
CA THR A 58 -5.01 -10.73 4.89
C THR A 58 -4.77 -11.89 5.85
N SER A 59 -5.69 -12.11 6.79
CA SER A 59 -5.67 -13.26 7.66
C SER A 59 -6.10 -14.53 6.91
N LYS A 60 -5.64 -15.71 7.37
CA LYS A 60 -6.02 -17.01 6.79
C LYS A 60 -7.55 -17.19 6.70
N LYS A 61 -8.30 -16.65 7.66
CA LYS A 61 -9.78 -16.73 7.70
C LYS A 61 -10.45 -15.94 6.57
N ASN A 62 -9.84 -14.86 6.10
CA ASN A 62 -10.43 -13.97 5.09
C ASN A 62 -9.92 -14.23 3.67
N THR A 63 -8.92 -15.10 3.51
CA THR A 63 -8.29 -15.34 2.21
C THR A 63 -9.29 -15.77 1.15
N ASP A 64 -10.12 -16.76 1.43
CA ASP A 64 -11.09 -17.30 0.46
C ASP A 64 -12.20 -16.30 0.14
N PHE A 65 -12.64 -15.54 1.16
CA PHE A 65 -13.61 -14.47 0.98
C PHE A 65 -13.06 -13.40 0.02
N LEU A 66 -11.84 -12.91 0.24
CA LEU A 66 -11.25 -11.87 -0.61
C LEU A 66 -10.96 -12.37 -2.03
N LYS A 67 -10.45 -13.59 -2.20
CA LYS A 67 -10.27 -14.20 -3.52
C LYS A 67 -11.58 -14.26 -4.30
N LYS A 68 -12.66 -14.72 -3.63
CA LYS A 68 -14.00 -14.77 -4.25
C LYS A 68 -14.50 -13.37 -4.59
N PHE A 69 -14.33 -12.42 -3.66
CA PHE A 69 -14.75 -11.03 -3.84
C PHE A 69 -14.08 -10.40 -5.08
N TYR A 70 -12.75 -10.48 -5.20
CA TYR A 70 -12.02 -9.92 -6.34
C TYR A 70 -12.39 -10.61 -7.65
N ARG A 71 -12.53 -11.94 -7.64
CA ARG A 71 -12.93 -12.69 -8.83
C ARG A 71 -14.31 -12.30 -9.35
N VAL A 72 -15.31 -12.17 -8.45
CA VAL A 72 -16.69 -11.76 -8.81
C VAL A 72 -16.69 -10.35 -9.41
N ASN A 73 -15.84 -9.46 -8.90
CA ASN A 73 -15.73 -8.09 -9.39
C ASN A 73 -14.73 -7.95 -10.57
N LYS A 74 -14.20 -9.06 -11.11
CA LYS A 74 -13.26 -9.10 -12.24
C LYS A 74 -11.99 -8.28 -11.98
N ILE A 75 -11.50 -8.24 -10.74
CA ILE A 75 -10.28 -7.56 -10.33
C ILE A 75 -9.14 -8.59 -10.31
N GLU A 76 -8.08 -8.32 -11.07
CA GLU A 76 -6.86 -9.11 -11.03
C GLU A 76 -6.26 -9.06 -9.61
N ASN A 77 -5.91 -10.23 -9.02
CA ASN A 77 -5.54 -10.23 -7.62
C ASN A 77 -4.53 -11.30 -7.23
N ILE A 78 -3.75 -10.98 -6.18
CA ILE A 78 -2.95 -11.92 -5.40
C ILE A 78 -3.34 -11.72 -3.94
N VAL A 79 -3.99 -12.71 -3.33
CA VAL A 79 -4.37 -12.68 -1.91
C VAL A 79 -3.53 -13.68 -1.15
N PHE A 80 -2.83 -13.23 -0.10
CA PHE A 80 -1.90 -14.04 0.69
C PHE A 80 -1.98 -13.70 2.18
N THR A 81 -1.45 -14.58 3.02
CA THR A 81 -1.34 -14.37 4.48
C THR A 81 0.06 -13.93 4.86
N PHE A 82 1.06 -14.65 4.37
CA PHE A 82 2.46 -14.40 4.57
C PHE A 82 3.22 -14.77 3.29
N ASP A 83 4.20 -13.98 2.92
CA ASP A 83 5.07 -14.27 1.78
C ASP A 83 6.51 -13.85 2.13
N GLU A 84 7.44 -14.79 2.03
CA GLU A 84 8.86 -14.53 2.25
C GLU A 84 9.45 -13.62 1.16
N ASN A 85 8.83 -13.63 -0.01
CA ASN A 85 9.22 -12.86 -1.19
C ASN A 85 8.35 -11.62 -1.40
N LEU A 86 7.79 -11.07 -0.32
CA LEU A 86 6.95 -9.86 -0.40
C LEU A 86 7.62 -8.72 -1.17
N ASN A 87 8.95 -8.60 -1.12
CA ASN A 87 9.71 -7.63 -1.88
C ASN A 87 9.52 -7.75 -3.40
N ILE A 88 9.30 -8.97 -3.93
CA ILE A 88 9.05 -9.19 -5.37
C ILE A 88 7.67 -8.63 -5.73
N LEU A 89 6.67 -8.88 -4.88
CA LEU A 89 5.32 -8.35 -5.06
C LEU A 89 5.30 -6.82 -4.94
N LEU A 90 6.02 -6.28 -3.95
CA LEU A 90 6.14 -4.83 -3.76
C LEU A 90 6.78 -4.14 -4.96
N LYS A 91 7.83 -4.71 -5.54
CA LYS A 91 8.48 -4.13 -6.73
C LYS A 91 7.55 -3.92 -7.93
N GLN A 92 6.44 -4.65 -7.99
CA GLN A 92 5.43 -4.51 -9.04
C GLN A 92 4.32 -3.50 -8.69
N SER A 93 4.40 -2.87 -7.51
CA SER A 93 3.34 -1.99 -7.00
C SER A 93 3.55 -0.55 -7.43
N ASP A 94 2.48 0.10 -7.88
CA ASP A 94 2.44 1.54 -8.10
C ASP A 94 2.16 2.29 -6.80
N LEU A 95 1.31 1.73 -5.94
CA LEU A 95 0.88 2.31 -4.69
C LEU A 95 0.79 1.23 -3.60
N CYS A 96 1.20 1.55 -2.37
CA CYS A 96 0.98 0.68 -1.23
C CYS A 96 0.06 1.34 -0.20
N ILE A 97 -0.95 0.60 0.30
CA ILE A 97 -1.77 0.99 1.46
C ILE A 97 -1.30 0.13 2.63
N THR A 98 -0.86 0.76 3.72
CA THR A 98 -0.16 0.03 4.78
C THR A 98 -0.37 0.60 6.16
N ARG A 99 -0.15 -0.24 7.19
CA ARG A 99 0.18 0.24 8.54
C ARG A 99 1.54 0.92 8.55
N ALA A 100 1.76 1.81 9.51
CA ALA A 100 2.97 2.63 9.57
C ALA A 100 4.06 2.03 10.49
N GLY A 101 4.32 0.73 10.37
CA GLY A 101 5.47 0.10 11.01
C GLY A 101 6.79 0.60 10.42
N ALA A 102 7.78 0.92 11.27
CA ALA A 102 9.04 1.53 10.84
C ALA A 102 9.77 0.73 9.73
N SER A 103 9.84 -0.61 9.89
CA SER A 103 10.49 -1.47 8.88
C SER A 103 9.73 -1.48 7.55
N SER A 104 8.39 -1.54 7.60
CA SER A 104 7.57 -1.54 6.38
C SER A 104 7.70 -0.23 5.60
N LEU A 105 7.66 0.92 6.30
CA LEU A 105 7.83 2.22 5.64
C LEU A 105 9.25 2.41 5.09
N ALA A 106 10.28 1.93 5.79
CA ALA A 106 11.65 1.96 5.31
C ALA A 106 11.85 1.07 4.06
N GLU A 107 11.24 -0.12 4.04
CA GLU A 107 11.23 -1.00 2.88
C GLU A 107 10.56 -0.35 1.67
N LEU A 108 9.37 0.26 1.85
CA LEU A 108 8.66 0.99 0.79
C LEU A 108 9.47 2.19 0.28
N SER A 109 10.12 2.92 1.18
CA SER A 109 10.98 4.04 0.84
C SER A 109 12.16 3.59 -0.02
N LEU A 110 12.87 2.53 0.39
CA LEU A 110 13.99 1.96 -0.35
C LEU A 110 13.57 1.46 -1.74
N LEU A 111 12.37 0.88 -1.83
CA LEU A 111 11.76 0.43 -3.08
C LEU A 111 11.14 1.59 -3.90
N LYS A 112 11.17 2.82 -3.39
CA LYS A 112 10.62 4.02 -4.05
C LYS A 112 9.14 3.89 -4.40
N ILE A 113 8.38 3.17 -3.55
CA ILE A 113 6.96 2.94 -3.73
C ILE A 113 6.18 3.96 -2.93
N PRO A 114 5.42 4.86 -3.54
CA PRO A 114 4.52 5.78 -2.83
C PRO A 114 3.50 5.00 -2.01
N PHE A 115 3.16 5.52 -0.83
CA PHE A 115 2.27 4.80 0.06
C PHE A 115 1.27 5.71 0.78
N ILE A 116 0.12 5.11 1.08
CA ILE A 116 -0.87 5.66 1.99
C ILE A 116 -0.69 4.93 3.32
N ALA A 117 -0.21 5.65 4.32
CA ALA A 117 -0.05 5.14 5.67
C ALA A 117 -1.36 5.31 6.44
N ILE A 118 -1.85 4.23 7.05
CA ILE A 118 -2.98 4.22 7.97
C ILE A 118 -2.47 3.74 9.34
N PRO A 119 -1.94 4.63 10.18
CA PRO A 119 -1.37 4.27 11.47
C PRO A 119 -2.38 3.54 12.35
N LEU A 120 -1.89 2.59 13.15
CA LEU A 120 -2.70 1.91 14.15
C LEU A 120 -2.95 2.87 15.32
N PRO A 121 -4.22 3.22 15.66
CA PRO A 121 -4.53 4.18 16.72
C PRO A 121 -4.00 3.77 18.09
N THR A 122 -4.00 2.45 18.36
CA THR A 122 -3.55 1.88 19.63
C THR A 122 -2.03 1.60 19.66
N SER A 123 -1.27 2.16 18.73
CA SER A 123 0.18 1.97 18.74
C SER A 123 0.79 2.70 19.95
N LYS A 124 1.67 1.99 20.67
CA LYS A 124 2.34 2.54 21.86
C LYS A 124 3.01 3.88 21.51
N ASP A 125 2.84 4.88 22.37
CA ASP A 125 3.43 6.21 22.21
C ASP A 125 3.19 6.83 20.81
N ASN A 126 2.08 6.43 20.14
CA ASN A 126 1.71 6.90 18.80
C ASN A 126 2.82 6.72 17.74
N HIS A 127 3.75 5.76 17.96
CA HIS A 127 4.95 5.60 17.14
C HIS A 127 4.65 5.37 15.66
N GLN A 128 3.50 4.74 15.30
CA GLN A 128 3.16 4.56 13.89
C GLN A 128 2.82 5.88 13.21
N TYR A 129 2.14 6.78 13.89
CA TYR A 129 1.86 8.11 13.33
C TYR A 129 3.17 8.90 13.14
N GLU A 130 4.06 8.89 14.11
CA GLU A 130 5.36 9.58 14.01
C GLU A 130 6.22 9.00 12.88
N ASN A 131 6.23 7.68 12.70
CA ASN A 131 6.90 7.05 11.57
C ASN A 131 6.36 7.55 10.23
N ALA A 132 5.02 7.60 10.07
CA ALA A 132 4.39 8.08 8.85
C ALA A 132 4.62 9.58 8.62
N LYS A 133 4.56 10.37 9.69
CA LYS A 133 4.80 11.82 9.68
C LYS A 133 6.16 12.18 9.10
N TYR A 134 7.21 11.45 9.46
CA TYR A 134 8.54 11.64 8.88
C TYR A 134 8.54 11.65 7.35
N TYR A 135 7.81 10.71 6.72
CA TYR A 135 7.70 10.63 5.27
C TYR A 135 6.72 11.65 4.70
N LYS A 136 5.65 11.98 5.43
CA LYS A 136 4.68 13.00 5.02
C LYS A 136 5.33 14.38 4.95
N ASP A 137 6.14 14.76 5.94
CA ASP A 137 6.82 16.05 6.00
C ASP A 137 7.82 16.22 4.84
N LYS A 138 8.29 15.11 4.27
CA LYS A 138 9.14 15.06 3.06
C LYS A 138 8.33 14.89 1.77
N ASN A 139 7.02 15.01 1.84
CA ASN A 139 6.10 14.81 0.73
C ASN A 139 6.24 13.46 0.00
N CYS A 140 6.53 12.37 0.76
CA CYS A 140 6.74 11.02 0.23
C CYS A 140 5.51 10.12 0.34
N CYS A 141 4.53 10.47 1.17
CA CYS A 141 3.35 9.64 1.41
C CYS A 141 2.11 10.47 1.74
N TRP A 142 0.99 9.78 1.90
CA TRP A 142 -0.25 10.29 2.50
C TRP A 142 -0.47 9.61 3.83
N ILE A 143 -1.09 10.33 4.78
CA ILE A 143 -1.54 9.76 6.06
C ILE A 143 -3.05 9.86 6.11
N ILE A 144 -3.69 8.74 6.40
CA ILE A 144 -5.12 8.65 6.68
C ILE A 144 -5.29 8.21 8.12
N ASN A 145 -5.99 9.03 8.90
CA ASN A 145 -6.25 8.69 10.29
C ASN A 145 -7.44 7.71 10.36
N GLN A 146 -7.24 6.55 10.98
CA GLN A 146 -8.26 5.52 11.07
C GLN A 146 -9.47 5.95 11.90
N GLU A 147 -9.28 6.73 12.97
CA GLU A 147 -10.36 7.17 13.87
C GLU A 147 -11.31 8.16 13.19
N ASN A 148 -10.76 8.99 12.31
CA ASN A 148 -11.50 10.00 11.55
C ASN A 148 -11.54 9.61 10.06
N PHE A 149 -11.74 8.32 9.77
CA PHE A 149 -11.72 7.82 8.40
C PHE A 149 -12.90 8.38 7.60
N ASP A 150 -12.58 9.26 6.68
CA ASP A 150 -13.54 9.82 5.72
C ASP A 150 -13.48 9.00 4.42
N LYS A 151 -14.48 8.15 4.24
CA LYS A 151 -14.58 7.24 3.09
C LYS A 151 -14.61 8.00 1.76
N GLN A 152 -15.32 9.14 1.73
CA GLN A 152 -15.44 9.94 0.50
C GLN A 152 -14.11 10.56 0.11
N LYS A 153 -13.42 11.22 1.03
CA LYS A 153 -12.08 11.80 0.75
C LYS A 153 -11.06 10.73 0.37
N PHE A 154 -11.14 9.56 0.97
CA PHE A 154 -10.25 8.45 0.62
C PHE A 154 -10.55 7.90 -0.78
N GLU A 155 -11.82 7.81 -1.15
CA GLU A 155 -12.26 7.46 -2.50
C GLU A 155 -11.74 8.47 -3.53
N GLU A 156 -11.94 9.77 -3.29
CA GLU A 156 -11.46 10.86 -4.15
C GLU A 156 -9.94 10.79 -4.34
N LEU A 157 -9.19 10.53 -3.25
CA LEU A 157 -7.75 10.34 -3.32
C LEU A 157 -7.38 9.16 -4.22
N LEU A 158 -7.98 7.98 -4.02
CA LEU A 158 -7.66 6.80 -4.81
C LEU A 158 -8.03 6.98 -6.29
N ILE A 159 -9.18 7.59 -6.59
CA ILE A 159 -9.58 7.93 -7.96
C ILE A 159 -8.55 8.86 -8.60
N LYS A 160 -8.14 9.91 -7.89
CA LYS A 160 -7.13 10.85 -8.37
C LYS A 160 -5.81 10.16 -8.68
N LEU A 161 -5.36 9.26 -7.80
CA LEU A 161 -4.10 8.54 -7.98
C LEU A 161 -4.16 7.51 -9.12
N SER A 162 -5.31 6.89 -9.36
CA SER A 162 -5.49 5.93 -10.45
C SER A 162 -5.63 6.59 -11.82
N ALA A 163 -6.19 7.82 -11.86
CA ALA A 163 -6.43 8.57 -13.11
C ALA A 163 -5.26 9.49 -13.50
N LYS A 164 -4.54 10.05 -12.53
CA LYS A 164 -3.45 11.02 -12.75
C LYS A 164 -2.15 10.50 -12.16
N LYS A 165 -1.27 10.03 -13.03
CA LYS A 165 0.05 9.51 -12.62
C LYS A 165 0.95 10.56 -11.94
N ASP A 166 0.76 11.85 -12.23
CA ASP A 166 1.68 12.92 -11.81
C ASP A 166 1.82 13.06 -10.28
N GLU A 167 0.72 12.84 -9.53
CA GLU A 167 0.76 13.05 -8.08
C GLU A 167 1.54 11.93 -7.35
N TYR A 168 1.35 10.67 -7.76
CA TYR A 168 2.14 9.61 -7.15
C TYR A 168 3.58 9.59 -7.68
N LEU A 169 3.84 10.01 -8.92
CA LEU A 169 5.18 10.17 -9.46
C LEU A 169 5.97 11.22 -8.70
N SER A 170 5.36 12.34 -8.30
CA SER A 170 6.03 13.34 -7.46
C SER A 170 6.50 12.74 -6.13
N LYS A 171 5.71 11.88 -5.50
CA LYS A 171 6.10 11.21 -4.26
C LYS A 171 7.20 10.17 -4.49
N LYS A 172 7.15 9.45 -5.60
CA LYS A 172 8.22 8.52 -6.00
C LYS A 172 9.56 9.26 -6.14
N LEU A 173 9.58 10.40 -6.84
CA LEU A 173 10.77 11.24 -6.98
C LEU A 173 11.30 11.74 -5.62
N ASN A 174 10.40 12.08 -4.69
CA ASN A 174 10.81 12.49 -3.35
C ASN A 174 11.40 11.30 -2.55
N LEU A 175 10.87 10.10 -2.70
CA LEU A 175 11.45 8.89 -2.11
C LEU A 175 12.84 8.58 -2.69
N GLU A 176 13.06 8.84 -3.97
CA GLU A 176 14.38 8.70 -4.62
C GLU A 176 15.43 9.64 -4.03
N LYS A 177 15.03 10.85 -3.62
CA LYS A 177 15.91 11.84 -3.00
C LYS A 177 16.24 11.51 -1.53
N LEU A 178 15.48 10.63 -0.89
CA LEU A 178 15.70 10.21 0.50
C LEU A 178 16.74 9.10 0.64
N ASN A 179 16.98 8.35 -0.41
CA ASN A 179 17.84 7.17 -0.47
C ASN A 179 19.00 7.39 -1.44
#